data_f8ae7ff937f1048a83e284b68d43d2d9
#
_entry.id   f8ae7ff937f1048a83e284b68d43d2d9
#
_cell.length_a   1.000
_cell.length_b   1.000
_cell.length_c   1.000
_cell.angle_alpha   90.00
_cell.angle_beta   90.00
_cell.angle_gamma   90.00
#
_symmetry.space_group_name_H-M   'P 1'
#
loop_
_entity.id
_entity.type
_entity.pdbx_description
1 polymer ?
#
loop_
_entity_poly.entity_id
_entity_poly.type
_entity_poly.pdbx_seq_one_letter_code
_entity_poly.pdbx_strand_id
1 'polypeptide(L)'
;MKIVNHKMIKNLPVNKIRTNIFLSIITFFLLSCQTIDQKNSGSVINRDAELVLQNLFEIDPDTISIYKNAPATLIIPKITKAGLVLGGAYGEGVLRINEAPVDYYSLASASYGPQIGAQQYSNIIFFMTEEALQKFRVKDGWELGADAEVVFRDKGYSIGVSSKTISKPVYAVVFDQKGLLAGTSLVGAKFSRLIR
;
A
#
# COMPACT_ATOMS: atom_id res chain seq x y z
N MET A 1 -41.56 35.12 -42.74
CA MET A 1 -41.98 34.60 -41.41
C MET A 1 -42.24 33.12 -41.58
N LYS A 2 -41.24 32.26 -41.36
CA LYS A 2 -41.29 30.80 -41.52
C LYS A 2 -41.49 30.16 -40.14
N ILE A 3 -42.60 29.53 -39.94
CA ILE A 3 -43.01 28.79 -38.74
C ILE A 3 -42.18 27.51 -38.71
N VAL A 4 -41.30 27.36 -37.74
CA VAL A 4 -40.51 26.15 -37.53
C VAL A 4 -41.41 25.11 -36.88
N ASN A 5 -41.52 23.96 -37.52
CA ASN A 5 -42.43 22.88 -37.25
C ASN A 5 -42.00 22.11 -35.97
N HIS A 6 -42.74 22.27 -34.90
CA HIS A 6 -42.48 21.74 -33.54
C HIS A 6 -42.86 20.24 -33.37
N LYS A 7 -42.96 19.48 -34.49
CA LYS A 7 -43.54 18.13 -34.49
C LYS A 7 -42.55 16.96 -34.64
N MET A 8 -41.21 17.23 -34.60
CA MET A 8 -40.24 16.19 -34.93
C MET A 8 -39.45 15.61 -33.74
N ILE A 9 -39.78 15.98 -32.50
CA ILE A 9 -39.01 15.52 -31.29
C ILE A 9 -39.72 14.41 -30.50
N LYS A 10 -40.92 13.93 -30.93
CA LYS A 10 -41.77 13.04 -30.10
C LYS A 10 -41.57 11.54 -30.29
N ASN A 11 -40.71 11.03 -31.14
CA ASN A 11 -40.61 9.59 -31.43
C ASN A 11 -39.20 9.00 -31.37
N LEU A 12 -38.34 9.44 -30.45
CA LEU A 12 -37.14 8.66 -30.15
C LEU A 12 -37.48 7.59 -29.09
N PRO A 13 -37.31 6.29 -29.39
CA PRO A 13 -37.61 5.23 -28.44
C PRO A 13 -36.64 5.33 -27.25
N VAL A 14 -37.18 5.73 -26.11
CA VAL A 14 -36.45 5.94 -24.85
C VAL A 14 -35.59 4.72 -24.47
N ASN A 15 -36.01 3.53 -24.84
CA ASN A 15 -35.26 2.30 -24.62
C ASN A 15 -33.92 2.24 -25.41
N LYS A 16 -33.90 2.72 -26.67
CA LYS A 16 -32.64 2.75 -27.46
C LYS A 16 -31.63 3.76 -26.92
N ILE A 17 -32.12 4.88 -26.40
CA ILE A 17 -31.23 5.90 -25.79
C ILE A 17 -30.62 5.35 -24.50
N ARG A 18 -31.38 4.69 -23.64
CA ARG A 18 -30.92 4.08 -22.39
C ARG A 18 -29.89 2.95 -22.68
N THR A 19 -30.13 2.11 -23.67
CA THR A 19 -29.23 1.04 -24.08
C THR A 19 -27.92 1.59 -24.64
N ASN A 20 -27.94 2.65 -25.45
CA ASN A 20 -26.75 3.27 -26.01
C ASN A 20 -25.91 3.99 -24.93
N ILE A 21 -26.55 4.64 -23.96
CA ILE A 21 -25.83 5.27 -22.82
C ILE A 21 -25.17 4.20 -21.97
N PHE A 22 -25.87 3.09 -21.68
CA PHE A 22 -25.32 2.00 -20.89
C PHE A 22 -24.15 1.31 -21.61
N LEU A 23 -24.24 1.10 -22.91
CA LEU A 23 -23.19 0.54 -23.74
C LEU A 23 -21.98 1.48 -23.85
N SER A 24 -22.21 2.80 -23.93
CA SER A 24 -21.16 3.82 -23.96
C SER A 24 -20.38 3.91 -22.63
N ILE A 25 -21.07 3.74 -21.50
CA ILE A 25 -20.44 3.70 -20.17
C ILE A 25 -19.57 2.45 -20.02
N ILE A 26 -20.07 1.29 -20.49
CA ILE A 26 -19.30 0.03 -20.45
C ILE A 26 -18.06 0.14 -21.35
N THR A 27 -18.15 0.70 -22.55
CA THR A 27 -16.99 0.88 -23.43
C THR A 27 -15.98 1.86 -22.86
N PHE A 28 -16.42 2.91 -22.17
CA PHE A 28 -15.52 3.86 -21.50
C PHE A 28 -14.74 3.20 -20.35
N PHE A 29 -15.38 2.28 -19.62
CA PHE A 29 -14.71 1.48 -18.57
C PHE A 29 -13.69 0.49 -19.12
N LEU A 30 -13.92 -0.08 -20.30
CA LEU A 30 -12.99 -1.05 -20.91
C LEU A 30 -11.73 -0.42 -21.52
N LEU A 31 -11.78 0.87 -21.90
CA LEU A 31 -10.62 1.59 -22.42
C LEU A 31 -9.66 2.12 -21.32
N SER A 32 -10.08 2.06 -20.05
CA SER A 32 -9.30 2.57 -18.91
C SER A 32 -8.18 1.64 -18.43
N CYS A 33 -8.00 0.45 -19.00
CA CYS A 33 -7.10 -0.58 -18.47
C CYS A 33 -5.70 -0.66 -19.11
N GLN A 34 -5.21 0.34 -19.85
CA GLN A 34 -3.98 0.17 -20.65
C GLN A 34 -2.72 0.92 -20.21
N THR A 35 -2.60 1.40 -18.98
CA THR A 35 -1.34 2.12 -18.59
C THR A 35 -0.84 1.82 -17.17
N ILE A 36 -0.93 0.57 -16.69
CA ILE A 36 -0.46 0.24 -15.34
C ILE A 36 0.96 -0.36 -15.32
N ASP A 37 1.53 -0.78 -16.45
CA ASP A 37 2.66 -1.71 -16.46
C ASP A 37 4.08 -1.11 -16.33
N GLN A 38 4.25 0.22 -16.34
CA GLN A 38 5.59 0.83 -16.29
C GLN A 38 5.94 1.52 -14.96
N LYS A 39 5.00 1.68 -14.05
CA LYS A 39 5.21 2.49 -12.84
C LYS A 39 5.88 1.73 -11.69
N ASN A 40 5.89 0.41 -11.72
CA ASN A 40 6.38 -0.43 -10.64
C ASN A 40 7.52 -1.36 -11.06
N SER A 41 8.46 -0.88 -11.89
CA SER A 41 9.68 -1.64 -12.15
C SER A 41 10.52 -1.77 -10.87
N GLY A 42 11.27 -2.86 -10.71
CA GLY A 42 12.12 -3.05 -9.53
C GLY A 42 13.05 -1.87 -9.24
N SER A 43 13.53 -1.17 -10.28
CA SER A 43 14.37 0.03 -10.13
C SER A 43 13.62 1.21 -9.48
N VAL A 44 12.33 1.40 -9.79
CA VAL A 44 11.49 2.43 -9.18
C VAL A 44 11.24 2.10 -7.72
N ILE A 45 10.88 0.85 -7.42
CA ILE A 45 10.66 0.39 -6.04
C ILE A 45 11.94 0.59 -5.20
N ASN A 46 13.11 0.23 -5.76
CA ASN A 46 14.39 0.38 -5.07
C ASN A 46 14.74 1.84 -4.76
N ARG A 47 14.53 2.75 -5.73
CA ARG A 47 14.74 4.18 -5.53
C ARG A 47 13.82 4.76 -4.47
N ASP A 48 12.53 4.44 -4.56
CA ASP A 48 11.53 4.94 -3.63
C ASP A 48 11.74 4.35 -2.22
N ALA A 49 12.20 3.10 -2.12
CA ALA A 49 12.59 2.46 -0.87
C ALA A 49 13.78 3.18 -0.21
N GLU A 50 14.77 3.61 -0.99
CA GLU A 50 15.90 4.37 -0.47
C GLU A 50 15.47 5.70 0.13
N LEU A 51 14.63 6.45 -0.60
CA LEU A 51 14.12 7.74 -0.13
C LEU A 51 13.32 7.61 1.16
N VAL A 52 12.49 6.57 1.26
CA VAL A 52 11.67 6.32 2.43
C VAL A 52 12.50 5.86 3.62
N LEU A 53 13.54 5.06 3.40
CA LEU A 53 14.47 4.64 4.44
C LEU A 53 15.23 5.85 5.03
N GLN A 54 15.73 6.75 4.17
CA GLN A 54 16.37 7.99 4.60
C GLN A 54 15.40 8.88 5.39
N ASN A 55 14.16 9.02 4.95
CA ASN A 55 13.14 9.78 5.68
C ASN A 55 12.87 9.18 7.08
N LEU A 56 12.85 7.85 7.21
CA LEU A 56 12.71 7.20 8.52
C LEU A 56 13.90 7.53 9.43
N PHE A 57 15.12 7.52 8.91
CA PHE A 57 16.32 7.85 9.70
C PHE A 57 16.34 9.32 10.17
N GLU A 58 15.73 10.23 9.42
CA GLU A 58 15.55 11.62 9.84
C GLU A 58 14.47 11.77 10.92
N ILE A 59 13.40 11.00 10.84
CA ILE A 59 12.28 11.04 11.81
C ILE A 59 12.68 10.33 13.12
N ASP A 60 13.36 9.21 13.01
CA ASP A 60 13.75 8.34 14.14
C ASP A 60 15.17 7.80 13.92
N PRO A 61 16.22 8.55 14.32
CA PRO A 61 17.63 8.17 14.13
C PRO A 61 18.02 6.84 14.79
N ASP A 62 17.29 6.41 15.82
CA ASP A 62 17.54 5.14 16.49
C ASP A 62 17.32 3.95 15.53
N THR A 63 16.49 4.12 14.52
CA THR A 63 16.23 3.08 13.51
C THR A 63 17.43 2.77 12.62
N ILE A 64 18.45 3.64 12.59
CA ILE A 64 19.72 3.37 11.89
C ILE A 64 20.41 2.16 12.51
N SER A 65 20.45 2.10 13.83
CA SER A 65 21.06 0.97 14.53
C SER A 65 20.28 -0.33 14.33
N ILE A 66 18.94 -0.23 14.29
CA ILE A 66 18.05 -1.37 14.03
C ILE A 66 18.31 -1.91 12.62
N TYR A 67 18.34 -1.01 11.61
CA TYR A 67 18.59 -1.38 10.22
C TYR A 67 19.93 -2.10 10.03
N LYS A 68 21.00 -1.59 10.65
CA LYS A 68 22.34 -2.20 10.56
C LYS A 68 22.46 -3.56 11.24
N ASN A 69 21.65 -3.82 12.27
CA ASN A 69 21.68 -5.07 13.02
C ASN A 69 20.65 -6.09 12.53
N ALA A 70 19.68 -5.69 11.70
CA ALA A 70 18.69 -6.59 11.16
C ALA A 70 19.25 -7.42 9.99
N PRO A 71 19.20 -8.76 10.03
CA PRO A 71 19.57 -9.62 8.91
C PRO A 71 18.87 -9.26 7.61
N ALA A 72 17.61 -8.79 7.69
CA ALA A 72 16.85 -8.36 6.52
C ALA A 72 15.84 -7.26 6.87
N THR A 73 15.50 -6.47 5.85
CA THR A 73 14.52 -5.39 5.96
C THR A 73 13.60 -5.39 4.73
N LEU A 74 12.29 -5.45 4.96
CA LEU A 74 11.29 -5.24 3.91
C LEU A 74 10.82 -3.79 3.94
N ILE A 75 11.03 -3.06 2.85
CA ILE A 75 10.68 -1.65 2.72
C ILE A 75 9.55 -1.52 1.71
N ILE A 76 8.39 -1.02 2.15
CA ILE A 76 7.23 -0.72 1.31
C ILE A 76 7.06 0.80 1.28
N PRO A 77 7.55 1.46 0.23
CA PRO A 77 7.63 2.93 0.19
C PRO A 77 6.27 3.61 0.24
N LYS A 78 5.27 2.95 -0.33
CA LYS A 78 3.94 3.53 -0.47
C LYS A 78 2.87 2.46 -0.38
N ILE A 79 2.04 2.58 0.64
CA ILE A 79 0.81 1.81 0.78
C ILE A 79 -0.35 2.79 0.60
N THR A 80 -1.26 2.46 -0.30
CA THR A 80 -2.50 3.21 -0.51
C THR A 80 -3.64 2.43 0.10
N LYS A 81 -4.33 3.03 1.05
CA LYS A 81 -5.56 2.51 1.68
C LYS A 81 -6.73 3.37 1.26
N ALA A 82 -7.81 2.75 0.81
CA ALA A 82 -9.04 3.45 0.45
C ALA A 82 -10.26 2.60 0.82
N GLY A 83 -11.38 3.26 1.13
CA GLY A 83 -12.63 2.58 1.45
C GLY A 83 -13.79 3.52 1.72
N LEU A 84 -14.98 2.92 1.70
CA LEU A 84 -16.22 3.51 2.19
C LEU A 84 -16.73 2.70 3.38
N VAL A 85 -17.46 1.60 3.14
CA VAL A 85 -17.85 0.61 4.15
C VAL A 85 -16.93 -0.60 4.06
N LEU A 86 -16.58 -0.98 2.84
CA LEU A 86 -15.52 -1.93 2.53
C LEU A 86 -14.30 -1.14 2.08
N GLY A 87 -13.14 -1.54 2.52
CA GLY A 87 -11.89 -0.92 2.15
C GLY A 87 -10.81 -1.93 1.88
N GLY A 88 -9.72 -1.46 1.30
CA GLY A 88 -8.53 -2.24 1.07
C GLY A 88 -7.27 -1.39 1.12
N ALA A 89 -6.14 -2.03 1.34
CA ALA A 89 -4.83 -1.41 1.20
C ALA A 89 -3.97 -2.26 0.27
N TYR A 90 -3.13 -1.57 -0.51
CA TYR A 90 -2.16 -2.20 -1.39
C TYR A 90 -0.88 -1.37 -1.45
N GLY A 91 0.24 -2.06 -1.48
CA GLY A 91 1.56 -1.48 -1.68
C GLY A 91 2.55 -2.52 -2.17
N GLU A 92 3.63 -2.07 -2.80
CA GLU A 92 4.72 -2.92 -3.24
C GLU A 92 6.03 -2.46 -2.61
N GLY A 93 6.93 -3.39 -2.36
CA GLY A 93 8.18 -3.11 -1.69
C GLY A 93 9.29 -4.08 -2.06
N VAL A 94 10.46 -3.81 -1.51
CA VAL A 94 11.68 -4.58 -1.71
C VAL A 94 12.17 -5.19 -0.39
N LEU A 95 12.49 -6.47 -0.42
CA LEU A 95 13.22 -7.15 0.63
C LEU A 95 14.72 -6.95 0.39
N ARG A 96 15.41 -6.39 1.38
CA ARG A 96 16.88 -6.29 1.42
C ARG A 96 17.43 -7.29 2.42
N ILE A 97 18.47 -8.00 2.04
CA ILE A 97 19.27 -8.86 2.91
C ILE A 97 20.70 -8.32 2.89
N ASN A 98 21.27 -8.04 4.05
CA ASN A 98 22.56 -7.35 4.15
C ASN A 98 22.59 -6.08 3.27
N GLU A 99 21.52 -5.26 3.36
CA GLU A 99 21.32 -4.01 2.60
C GLU A 99 21.14 -4.16 1.07
N ALA A 100 21.33 -5.35 0.50
CA ALA A 100 21.16 -5.60 -0.92
C ALA A 100 19.71 -6.01 -1.28
N PRO A 101 19.13 -5.47 -2.36
CA PRO A 101 17.80 -5.87 -2.83
C PRO A 101 17.84 -7.32 -3.35
N VAL A 102 16.95 -8.16 -2.84
CA VAL A 102 16.91 -9.61 -3.15
C VAL A 102 15.59 -10.02 -3.79
N ASP A 103 14.48 -9.59 -3.22
CA ASP A 103 13.14 -9.98 -3.67
C ASP A 103 12.18 -8.79 -3.58
N TYR A 104 11.07 -8.87 -4.30
CA TYR A 104 9.98 -7.89 -4.22
C TYR A 104 8.73 -8.53 -3.65
N TYR A 105 7.95 -7.76 -2.91
CA TYR A 105 6.73 -8.22 -2.26
C TYR A 105 5.62 -7.20 -2.42
N SER A 106 4.38 -7.69 -2.50
CA SER A 106 3.18 -6.89 -2.34
C SER A 106 2.63 -7.06 -0.92
N LEU A 107 2.05 -5.99 -0.40
CA LEU A 107 1.18 -6.00 0.76
C LEU A 107 -0.25 -5.78 0.26
N ALA A 108 -1.17 -6.63 0.65
CA ALA A 108 -2.59 -6.47 0.42
C ALA A 108 -3.38 -6.73 1.71
N SER A 109 -4.37 -5.88 2.00
CA SER A 109 -5.31 -6.12 3.09
C SER A 109 -6.71 -5.69 2.71
N ALA A 110 -7.70 -6.34 3.32
CA ALA A 110 -9.09 -5.94 3.26
C ALA A 110 -9.55 -5.45 4.63
N SER A 111 -10.44 -4.47 4.65
CA SER A 111 -11.03 -3.95 5.87
C SER A 111 -12.54 -3.75 5.70
N TYR A 112 -13.27 -3.94 6.80
CA TYR A 112 -14.70 -3.68 6.89
C TYR A 112 -14.97 -2.75 8.08
N GLY A 113 -15.81 -1.75 7.89
CA GLY A 113 -16.19 -0.83 8.95
C GLY A 113 -16.58 0.55 8.41
N PRO A 114 -17.10 1.44 9.26
CA PRO A 114 -17.44 2.81 8.89
C PRO A 114 -16.15 3.62 8.68
N GLN A 115 -15.63 3.59 7.45
CA GLN A 115 -14.45 4.32 7.03
C GLN A 115 -14.71 4.95 5.66
N ILE A 116 -14.50 6.27 5.55
CA ILE A 116 -14.66 6.99 4.29
C ILE A 116 -13.37 7.76 4.04
N GLY A 117 -12.74 7.51 2.89
CA GLY A 117 -11.57 8.26 2.50
C GLY A 117 -10.46 7.43 1.86
N ALA A 118 -9.33 8.11 1.68
CA ALA A 118 -8.09 7.50 1.23
C ALA A 118 -6.94 8.00 2.10
N GLN A 119 -5.97 7.12 2.31
CA GLN A 119 -4.76 7.39 3.08
C GLN A 119 -3.56 6.74 2.37
N GLN A 120 -2.42 7.38 2.48
CA GLN A 120 -1.14 6.81 2.08
C GLN A 120 -0.19 6.79 3.28
N TYR A 121 0.64 5.77 3.36
CA TYR A 121 1.66 5.63 4.39
C TYR A 121 2.80 4.74 3.90
N SER A 122 3.92 4.80 4.61
CA SER A 122 5.08 3.95 4.38
C SER A 122 5.20 2.90 5.50
N ASN A 123 5.75 1.75 5.17
CA ASN A 123 6.02 0.70 6.15
C ASN A 123 7.40 0.10 5.94
N ILE A 124 8.16 -0.05 7.03
CA ILE A 124 9.43 -0.77 7.04
C ILE A 124 9.34 -1.85 8.10
N ILE A 125 9.66 -3.09 7.72
CA ILE A 125 9.67 -4.27 8.58
C ILE A 125 11.11 -4.76 8.69
N PHE A 126 11.64 -4.74 9.91
CA PHE A 126 12.95 -5.28 10.24
C PHE A 126 12.78 -6.72 10.78
N PHE A 127 13.44 -7.66 10.14
CA PHE A 127 13.56 -9.04 10.63
C PHE A 127 14.81 -9.12 11.50
N MET A 128 14.62 -9.22 12.80
CA MET A 128 15.70 -9.16 13.78
C MET A 128 16.41 -10.51 13.96
N THR A 129 15.84 -11.58 13.39
CA THR A 129 16.41 -12.93 13.42
C THR A 129 16.29 -13.61 12.05
N GLU A 130 17.26 -14.47 11.74
CA GLU A 130 17.23 -15.31 10.53
C GLU A 130 16.00 -16.23 10.49
N GLU A 131 15.55 -16.71 11.64
CA GLU A 131 14.34 -17.55 11.72
C GLU A 131 13.09 -16.79 11.28
N ALA A 132 12.94 -15.53 11.71
CA ALA A 132 11.82 -14.68 11.30
C ALA A 132 11.86 -14.42 9.79
N LEU A 133 13.04 -14.14 9.23
CA LEU A 133 13.25 -13.98 7.80
C LEU A 133 12.87 -15.25 7.02
N GLN A 134 13.30 -16.43 7.48
CA GLN A 134 12.97 -17.70 6.84
C GLN A 134 11.47 -17.96 6.86
N LYS A 135 10.80 -17.78 8.00
CA LYS A 135 9.35 -17.91 8.12
C LYS A 135 8.61 -16.99 7.15
N PHE A 136 9.09 -15.75 6.98
CA PHE A 136 8.55 -14.81 6.01
C PHE A 136 8.70 -15.30 4.57
N ARG A 137 9.89 -15.76 4.18
CA ARG A 137 10.22 -16.13 2.79
C ARG A 137 9.57 -17.43 2.33
N VAL A 138 9.36 -18.38 3.23
CA VAL A 138 8.81 -19.71 2.92
C VAL A 138 7.30 -19.70 2.83
N LYS A 139 6.63 -18.85 3.59
CA LYS A 139 5.16 -18.79 3.67
C LYS A 139 4.62 -17.76 2.67
N ASP A 140 4.05 -18.24 1.56
CA ASP A 140 3.25 -17.38 0.70
C ASP A 140 2.02 -16.84 1.45
N GLY A 141 1.72 -15.55 1.29
CA GLY A 141 0.66 -14.88 2.05
C GLY A 141 0.98 -14.75 3.54
N TRP A 142 2.26 -14.55 3.90
CA TRP A 142 2.65 -14.29 5.28
C TRP A 142 1.90 -13.10 5.89
N GLU A 143 1.53 -13.22 7.13
CA GLU A 143 0.83 -12.19 7.91
C GLU A 143 1.66 -11.82 9.14
N LEU A 144 1.60 -10.55 9.53
CA LEU A 144 2.24 -10.05 10.73
C LEU A 144 1.56 -10.67 11.97
N GLY A 145 2.28 -11.46 12.72
CA GLY A 145 1.77 -12.21 13.87
C GLY A 145 1.99 -11.51 15.22
N ALA A 146 1.67 -12.21 16.28
CA ALA A 146 1.84 -11.74 17.66
C ALA A 146 3.32 -11.63 18.09
N ASP A 147 4.22 -12.20 17.33
CA ASP A 147 5.67 -12.13 17.46
C ASP A 147 6.28 -10.85 16.85
N ALA A 148 5.45 -9.99 16.28
CA ALA A 148 5.85 -8.70 15.77
C ALA A 148 5.52 -7.55 16.74
N GLU A 149 6.39 -6.55 16.76
CA GLU A 149 6.14 -5.25 17.37
C GLU A 149 5.86 -4.23 16.27
N VAL A 150 4.74 -3.52 16.36
CA VAL A 150 4.36 -2.49 15.40
C VAL A 150 4.38 -1.14 16.09
N VAL A 151 5.15 -0.20 15.55
CA VAL A 151 5.22 1.16 16.05
C VAL A 151 4.82 2.15 14.97
N PHE A 152 4.20 3.24 15.40
CA PHE A 152 3.81 4.34 14.54
C PHE A 152 4.73 5.52 14.81
N ARG A 153 5.27 6.12 13.75
CA ARG A 153 6.10 7.32 13.81
C ARG A 153 5.46 8.41 12.95
N ASP A 154 5.37 9.59 13.50
CA ASP A 154 4.93 10.78 12.75
C ASP A 154 5.81 11.97 13.15
N LYS A 155 5.93 12.98 12.27
CA LYS A 155 6.72 14.18 12.58
C LYS A 155 6.15 14.86 13.85
N GLY A 156 6.87 14.72 14.96
CA GLY A 156 6.50 15.33 16.25
C GLY A 156 5.74 14.42 17.22
N TYR A 157 5.48 13.17 16.89
CA TYR A 157 4.83 12.20 17.78
C TYR A 157 5.52 10.84 17.72
N SER A 158 6.16 10.45 18.79
CA SER A 158 6.70 9.10 18.96
C SER A 158 5.78 8.32 19.90
N ILE A 159 4.86 7.53 19.35
CA ILE A 159 4.10 6.55 20.13
C ILE A 159 4.78 5.20 19.93
N GLY A 160 5.45 4.71 20.96
CA GLY A 160 6.06 3.38 20.96
C GLY A 160 7.33 3.33 21.80
N VAL A 161 7.80 2.13 22.05
CA VAL A 161 8.93 1.82 22.90
C VAL A 161 10.21 2.41 22.31
N SER A 162 11.03 3.01 23.16
CA SER A 162 12.41 3.36 22.83
C SER A 162 13.13 2.14 22.22
N SER A 163 13.86 2.34 21.13
CA SER A 163 14.64 1.32 20.41
C SER A 163 15.61 0.50 21.28
N LYS A 164 15.75 0.87 22.54
CA LYS A 164 16.65 0.21 23.51
C LYS A 164 16.22 -1.19 23.94
N THR A 165 15.00 -1.65 23.58
CA THR A 165 14.51 -2.96 24.04
C THR A 165 13.63 -3.61 22.98
N ILE A 166 14.15 -3.82 21.77
CA ILE A 166 13.47 -4.66 20.80
C ILE A 166 13.63 -6.10 21.26
N SER A 167 12.56 -6.66 21.79
CA SER A 167 12.51 -8.06 22.27
C SER A 167 11.83 -9.00 21.27
N LYS A 168 11.22 -8.46 20.22
CA LYS A 168 10.47 -9.22 19.22
C LYS A 168 11.33 -9.55 18.00
N PRO A 169 11.15 -10.74 17.40
CA PRO A 169 11.88 -11.16 16.21
C PRO A 169 11.53 -10.34 14.94
N VAL A 170 10.39 -9.64 14.96
CA VAL A 170 9.94 -8.74 13.88
C VAL A 170 9.58 -7.38 14.46
N TYR A 171 10.14 -6.32 13.89
CA TYR A 171 9.86 -4.94 14.27
C TYR A 171 9.38 -4.16 13.04
N ALA A 172 8.17 -3.63 13.08
CA ALA A 172 7.55 -2.92 11.96
C ALA A 172 7.29 -1.45 12.33
N VAL A 173 7.71 -0.54 11.45
CA VAL A 173 7.51 0.90 11.60
C VAL A 173 6.56 1.39 10.51
N VAL A 174 5.46 2.04 10.92
CA VAL A 174 4.50 2.72 10.04
C VAL A 174 4.69 4.22 10.21
N PHE A 175 4.88 4.94 9.12
CA PHE A 175 5.15 6.37 9.16
C PHE A 175 4.74 7.08 7.85
N ASP A 176 4.98 8.40 7.77
CA ASP A 176 4.66 9.25 6.60
C ASP A 176 3.17 9.16 6.21
N GLN A 177 2.30 9.18 7.21
CA GLN A 177 0.86 9.06 6.99
C GLN A 177 0.29 10.35 6.39
N LYS A 178 -0.41 10.22 5.25
CA LYS A 178 -1.05 11.33 4.52
C LYS A 178 -2.47 10.93 4.14
N GLY A 179 -3.44 11.82 4.39
CA GLY A 179 -4.85 11.61 4.04
C GLY A 179 -5.78 11.65 5.24
N LEU A 180 -7.08 11.43 4.98
CA LEU A 180 -8.16 11.65 5.95
C LEU A 180 -8.66 10.38 6.65
N LEU A 181 -8.10 9.21 6.34
CA LEU A 181 -8.58 7.94 6.90
C LEU A 181 -7.85 7.68 8.23
N ALA A 182 -8.59 7.75 9.35
CA ALA A 182 -8.02 7.47 10.65
C ALA A 182 -7.75 5.98 10.85
N GLY A 183 -6.58 5.66 11.39
CA GLY A 183 -6.17 4.32 11.80
C GLY A 183 -5.58 3.47 10.67
N THR A 184 -4.28 3.22 10.78
CA THR A 184 -3.56 2.21 10.00
C THR A 184 -3.40 0.96 10.85
N SER A 185 -3.70 -0.21 10.30
CA SER A 185 -3.44 -1.50 10.92
C SER A 185 -2.75 -2.39 9.89
N LEU A 186 -1.71 -3.07 10.33
CA LEU A 186 -1.05 -4.13 9.56
C LEU A 186 -1.63 -5.51 9.89
N VAL A 187 -2.53 -5.59 10.86
CA VAL A 187 -3.21 -6.84 11.23
C VAL A 187 -4.06 -7.32 10.07
N GLY A 188 -3.88 -8.57 9.66
CA GLY A 188 -4.55 -9.16 8.51
C GLY A 188 -4.02 -8.70 7.15
N ALA A 189 -2.91 -7.96 7.10
CA ALA A 189 -2.20 -7.68 5.85
C ALA A 189 -1.42 -8.92 5.42
N LYS A 190 -1.62 -9.33 4.15
CA LYS A 190 -0.92 -10.44 3.52
C LYS A 190 0.21 -9.93 2.65
N PHE A 191 1.35 -10.58 2.78
CA PHE A 191 2.55 -10.28 2.00
C PHE A 191 2.79 -11.43 1.02
N SER A 192 2.86 -11.11 -0.26
CA SER A 192 3.08 -12.10 -1.31
C SER A 192 4.26 -11.70 -2.19
N ARG A 193 5.08 -12.68 -2.58
CA ARG A 193 6.25 -12.46 -3.42
C ARG A 193 5.85 -12.06 -4.84
N LEU A 194 6.56 -11.09 -5.40
CA LEU A 194 6.40 -10.61 -6.77
C LEU A 194 7.59 -11.07 -7.62
N ILE A 195 7.30 -11.48 -8.84
CA ILE A 195 8.33 -11.72 -9.86
C ILE A 195 8.55 -10.41 -10.61
N ARG A 196 9.77 -9.84 -10.52
CA ARG A 196 10.16 -8.57 -11.16
C ARG A 196 11.48 -8.74 -11.94
#